data_11bf0b87eb2a159db8954c6bc17cc71a
#
_entry.id   11bf0b87eb2a159db8954c6bc17cc71a
#
_cell.length_a   1.000
_cell.length_b   1.000
_cell.length_c   1.000
_cell.angle_alpha   90.00
_cell.angle_beta   90.00
_cell.angle_gamma   90.00
#
_symmetry.space_group_name_H-M   'P 1'
#
loop_
_entity.id
_entity.type
_entity.pdbx_description
1 polymer ?
#
loop_
_entity_poly.entity_id
_entity_poly.type
_entity_poly.pdbx_seq_one_letter_code
_entity_poly.pdbx_strand_id
1 'polypeptide(L)'
;MKFMKRDFCAIMRLGQYFIGYSDNPQNHEAVRDLVYSFKPFVPEDQIESVLNIANLLDFETSAAAVSQLGEEEYRWAIDVLHKAATAEGEMNSEQQEMWDRLMEIYWDYQEPDDKGQYDAWS
;
A
#
# COMPACT_ATOMS: atom_id res chain seq x y z
N MET A 1 -15.62 -6.62 -2.75
CA MET A 1 -14.19 -6.36 -3.01
C MET A 1 -13.47 -7.67 -3.33
N LYS A 2 -12.58 -7.61 -4.27
CA LYS A 2 -11.78 -8.79 -4.66
C LYS A 2 -10.31 -8.44 -4.60
N PHE A 3 -9.56 -9.23 -3.85
CA PHE A 3 -8.11 -9.08 -3.73
C PHE A 3 -7.44 -10.39 -4.12
N MET A 4 -6.25 -10.27 -4.70
CA MET A 4 -5.37 -11.41 -4.92
C MET A 4 -4.32 -11.40 -3.81
N LYS A 5 -3.67 -12.55 -3.58
CA LYS A 5 -2.63 -12.64 -2.56
C LYS A 5 -1.53 -11.60 -2.77
N ARG A 6 -1.14 -11.36 -4.02
CA ARG A 6 -0.11 -10.36 -4.34
C ARG A 6 -0.51 -8.95 -3.92
N ASP A 7 -1.82 -8.65 -3.94
CA ASP A 7 -2.32 -7.34 -3.52
C ASP A 7 -2.05 -7.10 -2.05
N PHE A 8 -2.29 -8.11 -1.22
CA PHE A 8 -2.00 -8.00 0.21
C PHE A 8 -0.51 -7.93 0.47
N CYS A 9 0.31 -8.62 -0.34
CA CYS A 9 1.77 -8.52 -0.20
C CYS A 9 2.23 -7.08 -0.48
N ALA A 10 1.68 -6.45 -1.51
CA ALA A 10 2.02 -5.06 -1.85
C ALA A 10 1.56 -4.10 -0.76
N ILE A 11 0.33 -4.25 -0.27
CA ILE A 11 -0.21 -3.40 0.79
C ILE A 11 0.60 -3.57 2.07
N MET A 12 0.95 -4.81 2.41
CA MET A 12 1.78 -5.09 3.58
C MET A 12 3.13 -4.40 3.47
N ARG A 13 3.77 -4.51 2.30
CA ARG A 13 5.09 -3.90 2.09
C ARG A 13 5.04 -2.38 2.22
N LEU A 14 4.04 -1.75 1.63
CA LEU A 14 3.85 -0.31 1.77
C LEU A 14 3.62 0.08 3.22
N GLY A 15 2.78 -0.69 3.92
CA GLY A 15 2.56 -0.46 5.34
C GLY A 15 3.85 -0.55 6.15
N GLN A 16 4.70 -1.51 5.84
CA GLN A 16 6.00 -1.64 6.49
C GLN A 16 6.89 -0.42 6.25
N TYR A 17 6.88 0.11 5.04
CA TYR A 17 7.64 1.33 4.74
C TYR A 17 7.13 2.51 5.56
N PHE A 18 5.82 2.72 5.61
CA PHE A 18 5.25 3.83 6.37
C PHE A 18 5.53 3.69 7.86
N ILE A 19 5.38 2.49 8.41
CA ILE A 19 5.66 2.23 9.82
C ILE A 19 7.15 2.39 10.10
N GLY A 20 8.00 1.97 9.17
CA GLY A 20 9.45 2.08 9.31
C GLY A 20 9.96 3.52 9.38
N TYR A 21 9.17 4.48 8.86
CA TYR A 21 9.50 5.90 8.95
C TYR A 21 8.85 6.58 10.16
N SER A 22 8.17 5.82 11.01
CA SER A 22 7.60 6.33 12.24
C SER A 22 8.70 6.71 13.22
N ASP A 23 8.48 7.79 13.98
CA ASP A 23 9.41 8.24 15.01
C ASP A 23 9.28 7.42 16.29
N ASN A 24 8.23 6.61 16.41
CA ASN A 24 7.98 5.83 17.60
C ASN A 24 8.71 4.49 17.51
N PRO A 25 9.63 4.20 18.47
CA PRO A 25 10.35 2.92 18.46
C PRO A 25 9.45 1.72 18.73
N GLN A 26 8.23 1.91 19.24
CA GLN A 26 7.29 0.83 19.52
C GLN A 26 6.23 0.71 18.44
N ASN A 27 6.66 0.64 17.20
CA ASN A 27 5.75 0.59 16.06
C ASN A 27 5.16 -0.78 15.78
N HIS A 28 5.47 -1.81 16.57
CA HIS A 28 4.94 -3.14 16.32
C HIS A 28 3.43 -3.25 16.56
N GLU A 29 2.83 -2.33 17.32
CA GLU A 29 1.38 -2.28 17.42
C GLU A 29 0.75 -1.88 16.08
N ALA A 30 1.38 -0.95 15.38
CA ALA A 30 0.90 -0.54 14.05
C ALA A 30 1.00 -1.71 13.06
N VAL A 31 2.06 -2.51 13.14
CA VAL A 31 2.19 -3.71 12.31
C VAL A 31 1.08 -4.70 12.64
N ARG A 32 0.79 -4.89 13.92
CA ARG A 32 -0.28 -5.78 14.35
C ARG A 32 -1.63 -5.32 13.81
N ASP A 33 -1.91 -4.03 13.88
CA ASP A 33 -3.16 -3.47 13.39
C ASP A 33 -3.28 -3.64 11.87
N LEU A 34 -2.18 -3.50 11.16
CA LEU A 34 -2.13 -3.74 9.73
C LEU A 34 -2.47 -5.20 9.41
N VAL A 35 -1.88 -6.15 10.14
CA VAL A 35 -2.19 -7.57 9.98
C VAL A 35 -3.66 -7.85 10.28
N TYR A 36 -4.19 -7.24 11.34
CA TYR A 36 -5.59 -7.40 11.70
C TYR A 36 -6.53 -6.94 10.58
N SER A 37 -6.16 -5.90 9.86
CA SER A 37 -6.95 -5.40 8.74
C SER A 37 -7.10 -6.44 7.64
N PHE A 38 -6.15 -7.38 7.54
CA PHE A 38 -6.16 -8.41 6.50
C PHE A 38 -6.98 -9.63 6.89
N LYS A 39 -7.27 -9.83 8.17
CA LYS A 39 -7.92 -11.05 8.66
C LYS A 39 -9.23 -11.41 7.94
N PRO A 40 -10.11 -10.45 7.62
CA PRO A 40 -11.35 -10.82 6.93
C PRO A 40 -11.14 -11.38 5.53
N PHE A 41 -9.98 -11.16 4.95
CA PHE A 41 -9.69 -11.51 3.55
C PHE A 41 -8.62 -12.58 3.40
N VAL A 42 -7.69 -12.66 4.34
CA VAL A 42 -6.53 -13.55 4.24
C VAL A 42 -6.62 -14.63 5.31
N PRO A 43 -6.63 -15.91 4.92
CA PRO A 43 -6.61 -16.99 5.90
C PRO A 43 -5.40 -16.88 6.82
N GLU A 44 -5.58 -17.22 8.08
CA GLU A 44 -4.54 -17.08 9.09
C GLU A 44 -3.25 -17.81 8.71
N ASP A 45 -3.38 -18.98 8.09
CA ASP A 45 -2.22 -19.76 7.67
C ASP A 45 -1.47 -19.15 6.49
N GLN A 46 -2.04 -18.14 5.83
CA GLN A 46 -1.41 -17.44 4.72
C GLN A 46 -0.74 -16.12 5.12
N ILE A 47 -0.97 -15.65 6.34
CA ILE A 47 -0.42 -14.36 6.79
C ILE A 47 1.11 -14.38 6.75
N GLU A 48 1.74 -15.45 7.24
CA GLU A 48 3.19 -15.56 7.23
C GLU A 48 3.75 -15.53 5.81
N SER A 49 3.08 -16.22 4.90
CA SER A 49 3.47 -16.23 3.49
C SER A 49 3.40 -14.83 2.88
N VAL A 50 2.33 -14.08 3.21
CA VAL A 50 2.19 -12.70 2.74
C VAL A 50 3.33 -11.83 3.25
N LEU A 51 3.68 -11.98 4.53
CA LEU A 51 4.79 -11.23 5.12
C LEU A 51 6.12 -11.56 4.45
N ASN A 52 6.37 -12.84 4.19
CA ASN A 52 7.61 -13.29 3.57
C ASN A 52 7.75 -12.75 2.14
N ILE A 53 6.67 -12.80 1.37
CA ILE A 53 6.67 -12.27 0.01
C ILE A 53 6.82 -10.76 0.03
N ALA A 54 6.13 -10.09 0.95
CA ALA A 54 6.20 -8.64 1.08
C ALA A 54 7.65 -8.17 1.26
N ASN A 55 8.43 -8.90 2.06
CA ASN A 55 9.83 -8.54 2.30
C ASN A 55 10.71 -8.56 1.05
N LEU A 56 10.25 -9.21 -0.02
CA LEU A 56 10.98 -9.28 -1.29
C LEU A 56 10.60 -8.15 -2.24
N LEU A 57 9.60 -7.36 -1.93
CA LEU A 57 9.11 -6.30 -2.78
C LEU A 57 9.76 -4.96 -2.42
N ASP A 58 9.91 -4.10 -3.43
CA ASP A 58 10.34 -2.73 -3.18
C ASP A 58 9.11 -1.80 -3.16
N PHE A 59 9.37 -0.53 -2.84
CA PHE A 59 8.30 0.47 -2.74
C PHE A 59 7.62 0.69 -4.10
N GLU A 60 8.40 0.89 -5.16
CA GLU A 60 7.86 1.21 -6.48
C GLU A 60 6.98 0.08 -7.02
N THR A 61 7.43 -1.15 -6.90
CA THR A 61 6.66 -2.31 -7.34
C THR A 61 5.36 -2.43 -6.54
N SER A 62 5.44 -2.25 -5.24
CA SER A 62 4.27 -2.33 -4.36
C SER A 62 3.26 -1.22 -4.65
N ALA A 63 3.74 -0.01 -4.84
CA ALA A 63 2.89 1.13 -5.17
C ALA A 63 2.21 0.94 -6.54
N ALA A 64 2.94 0.40 -7.51
CA ALA A 64 2.38 0.10 -8.82
C ALA A 64 1.26 -0.93 -8.71
N ALA A 65 1.46 -1.99 -7.93
CA ALA A 65 0.45 -3.02 -7.73
C ALA A 65 -0.82 -2.45 -7.10
N VAL A 66 -0.68 -1.62 -6.08
CA VAL A 66 -1.83 -0.99 -5.42
C VAL A 66 -2.54 -0.03 -6.36
N SER A 67 -1.80 0.68 -7.20
CA SER A 67 -2.36 1.65 -8.15
C SER A 67 -3.21 0.99 -9.22
N GLN A 68 -3.05 -0.30 -9.43
CA GLN A 68 -3.81 -1.06 -10.43
C GLN A 68 -5.06 -1.71 -9.85
N LEU A 69 -5.34 -1.56 -8.57
CA LEU A 69 -6.54 -2.10 -7.95
C LEU A 69 -7.79 -1.40 -8.47
N GLY A 70 -8.91 -2.10 -8.38
CA GLY A 70 -10.21 -1.48 -8.64
C GLY A 70 -10.46 -0.35 -7.66
N GLU A 71 -11.42 0.50 -7.97
CA GLU A 71 -11.69 1.69 -7.16
C GLU A 71 -11.99 1.37 -5.69
N GLU A 72 -12.84 0.38 -5.46
CA GLU A 72 -13.22 -0.01 -4.10
C GLU A 72 -12.02 -0.58 -3.34
N GLU A 73 -11.28 -1.47 -3.98
CA GLU A 73 -10.09 -2.08 -3.38
C GLU A 73 -9.01 -1.03 -3.11
N TYR A 74 -8.83 -0.11 -4.03
CA TYR A 74 -7.86 0.97 -3.87
C TYR A 74 -8.20 1.84 -2.66
N ARG A 75 -9.46 2.22 -2.51
CA ARG A 75 -9.92 3.01 -1.36
C ARG A 75 -9.64 2.31 -0.05
N TRP A 76 -9.94 1.02 0.01
CA TRP A 76 -9.67 0.23 1.20
C TRP A 76 -8.18 0.19 1.52
N ALA A 77 -7.35 -0.04 0.49
CA ALA A 77 -5.91 -0.11 0.66
C ALA A 77 -5.35 1.23 1.15
N ILE A 78 -5.78 2.34 0.55
CA ILE A 78 -5.32 3.66 0.95
C ILE A 78 -5.74 3.98 2.38
N ASP A 79 -6.96 3.61 2.77
CA ASP A 79 -7.41 3.82 4.15
C ASP A 79 -6.55 3.06 5.14
N VAL A 80 -6.25 1.81 4.85
CA VAL A 80 -5.38 0.97 5.70
C VAL A 80 -3.98 1.57 5.79
N LEU A 81 -3.42 1.98 4.65
CA LEU A 81 -2.09 2.57 4.61
C LEU A 81 -2.03 3.92 5.33
N HIS A 82 -3.08 4.72 5.20
CA HIS A 82 -3.15 5.99 5.91
C HIS A 82 -3.16 5.78 7.42
N LYS A 83 -3.92 4.79 7.88
CA LYS A 83 -3.94 4.44 9.31
C LYS A 83 -2.55 4.00 9.78
N ALA A 84 -1.86 3.20 8.97
CA ALA A 84 -0.50 2.78 9.31
C ALA A 84 0.46 3.97 9.37
N ALA A 85 0.37 4.89 8.41
CA ALA A 85 1.25 6.05 8.35
C ALA A 85 0.99 7.05 9.47
N THR A 86 -0.26 7.12 9.97
CA THR A 86 -0.65 8.07 11.00
C THR A 86 -0.92 7.43 12.37
N ALA A 87 -0.47 6.19 12.56
CA ALA A 87 -0.70 5.47 13.81
C ALA A 87 -0.14 6.21 15.03
N GLU A 88 0.91 6.99 14.83
CA GLU A 88 1.59 7.76 15.88
C GLU A 88 1.21 9.23 15.88
N GLY A 89 0.23 9.62 15.05
CA GLY A 89 -0.16 11.01 14.86
C GLY A 89 0.08 11.43 13.42
N GLU A 90 0.38 12.69 13.21
CA GLU A 90 0.62 13.21 11.87
C GLU A 90 1.87 12.58 11.25
N MET A 91 1.86 12.44 9.92
CA MET A 91 3.02 11.92 9.20
C MET A 91 4.22 12.85 9.39
N ASN A 92 5.40 12.24 9.62
CA ASN A 92 6.64 13.00 9.58
C ASN A 92 7.05 13.26 8.13
N SER A 93 8.17 13.95 7.92
CA SER A 93 8.59 14.35 6.58
C SER A 93 8.88 13.15 5.68
N GLU A 94 9.49 12.09 6.22
CA GLU A 94 9.79 10.89 5.45
C GLU A 94 8.51 10.16 5.05
N GLN A 95 7.56 10.05 5.96
CA GLN A 95 6.28 9.43 5.66
C GLN A 95 5.50 10.23 4.62
N GLN A 96 5.55 11.56 4.73
CA GLN A 96 4.86 12.43 3.79
C GLN A 96 5.46 12.31 2.38
N GLU A 97 6.78 12.24 2.27
CA GLU A 97 7.45 12.06 0.99
C GLU A 97 7.03 10.74 0.34
N MET A 98 6.97 9.67 1.12
CA MET A 98 6.55 8.36 0.60
C MET A 98 5.09 8.38 0.19
N TRP A 99 4.24 9.07 0.96
CA TRP A 99 2.83 9.21 0.62
C TRP A 99 2.65 9.96 -0.69
N ASP A 100 3.37 11.06 -0.84
CA ASP A 100 3.32 11.85 -2.08
C ASP A 100 3.79 11.02 -3.27
N ARG A 101 4.81 10.20 -3.08
CA ARG A 101 5.28 9.30 -4.14
C ARG A 101 4.24 8.26 -4.49
N LEU A 102 3.57 7.70 -3.49
CA LEU A 102 2.49 6.74 -3.71
C LEU A 102 1.37 7.36 -4.55
N MET A 103 0.97 8.59 -4.21
CA MET A 103 -0.06 9.30 -4.96
C MET A 103 0.38 9.62 -6.38
N GLU A 104 1.65 9.99 -6.57
CA GLU A 104 2.22 10.27 -7.87
C GLU A 104 2.17 9.02 -8.77
N ILE A 105 2.54 7.88 -8.21
CA ILE A 105 2.49 6.61 -8.95
C ILE A 105 1.05 6.27 -9.32
N TYR A 106 0.12 6.47 -8.41
CA TYR A 106 -1.30 6.23 -8.68
C TYR A 106 -1.77 7.08 -9.87
N TRP A 107 -1.47 8.36 -9.87
CA TRP A 107 -1.88 9.25 -10.95
C TRP A 107 -1.22 8.88 -12.27
N ASP A 108 0.02 8.44 -12.25
CA ASP A 108 0.70 7.96 -13.44
C ASP A 108 -0.01 6.76 -14.06
N TYR A 109 -0.59 5.89 -13.24
CA TYR A 109 -1.34 4.73 -13.73
C TYR A 109 -2.73 5.09 -14.21
N GLN A 110 -3.30 6.18 -13.72
CA GLN A 110 -4.63 6.61 -14.18
C GLN A 110 -4.56 7.46 -15.45
N GLU A 111 -3.54 8.29 -15.56
CA GLU A 111 -3.39 9.20 -16.69
C GLU A 111 -2.83 8.59 -17.97
N PRO A 112 -1.93 7.61 -17.92
CA PRO A 112 -1.33 7.06 -19.14
C PRO A 112 -2.35 6.60 -20.18
N ASP A 113 -3.48 6.09 -19.73
CA ASP A 113 -4.52 5.63 -20.62
C ASP A 113 -5.05 6.79 -21.45
N ASP A 114 -5.27 7.93 -20.81
CA ASP A 114 -5.73 9.11 -21.51
C ASP A 114 -4.69 9.59 -22.51
N LYS A 115 -3.45 9.63 -22.09
CA LYS A 115 -2.34 10.04 -22.96
C LYS A 115 -2.16 9.07 -24.11
N GLY A 116 -2.19 7.79 -23.80
CA GLY A 116 -2.08 6.76 -24.81
C GLY A 116 -3.21 6.81 -25.80
N GLN A 117 -4.40 7.08 -25.32
CA GLN A 117 -5.56 7.20 -26.18
C GLN A 117 -5.46 8.39 -27.10
N TYR A 118 -5.05 9.52 -26.58
CA TYR A 118 -4.86 10.71 -27.41
C TYR A 118 -3.86 10.43 -28.53
N ASP A 119 -2.77 9.80 -28.19
CA ASP A 119 -1.76 9.46 -29.15
C ASP A 119 -2.27 8.44 -30.17
N ALA A 120 -3.09 7.51 -29.70
CA ALA A 120 -3.58 6.44 -30.55
C ALA A 120 -4.55 6.92 -31.60
N TRP A 121 -5.32 7.94 -31.30
CA TRP A 121 -6.31 8.43 -32.26
C TRP A 121 -6.03 9.83 -32.74
N SER A 122 -5.00 10.42 -32.31
CA SER A 122 -4.60 11.70 -32.85
C SER A 122 -3.55 11.56 -33.98
#